data_18f53b1be4fac0ac36906a3b8a7fd033
#
_entry.id   18f53b1be4fac0ac36906a3b8a7fd033
#
_cell.length_a   1.000
_cell.length_b   1.000
_cell.length_c   1.000
_cell.angle_alpha   90.00
_cell.angle_beta   90.00
_cell.angle_gamma   90.00
#
_symmetry.space_group_name_H-M   'P 1'
#
loop_
_entity.id
_entity.type
_entity.pdbx_description
1 polymer ?
#
loop_
_entity_poly.entity_id
_entity_poly.type
_entity_poly.pdbx_seq_one_letter_code
_entity_poly.pdbx_strand_id
1 'polypeptide(L)' 'MAEGTIKRLTDKGFGFIETSPGKDIFFHMSAVQGVRFEDLKQGQRVSFTEAMGPKGPKAENVKPI' A
#
# COMPACT_ATOMS: atom_id res chain seq x y z
N MET A 1 10.36 -8.92 -1.38
CA MET A 1 9.26 -7.99 -1.65
C MET A 1 7.94 -8.73 -1.58
N ALA A 2 6.96 -8.10 -1.01
CA ALA A 2 5.62 -8.68 -0.89
C ALA A 2 4.72 -8.11 -1.97
N GLU A 3 3.61 -8.78 -2.22
CA GLU A 3 2.61 -8.33 -3.17
C GLU A 3 1.25 -8.34 -2.50
N GLY A 4 0.42 -7.43 -2.92
CA GLY A 4 -0.93 -7.35 -2.40
C GLY A 4 -1.84 -6.60 -3.34
N THR A 5 -3.06 -6.40 -2.88
CA THR A 5 -4.09 -5.69 -3.66
C THR A 5 -4.53 -4.48 -2.86
N ILE A 6 -4.64 -3.34 -3.53
CA ILE A 6 -5.11 -2.14 -2.86
C ILE A 6 -6.58 -2.34 -2.48
N LYS A 7 -6.84 -2.31 -1.18
CA LYS A 7 -8.17 -2.51 -0.66
C LYS A 7 -8.92 -1.20 -0.52
N ARG A 8 -8.22 -0.15 -0.10
CA ARG A 8 -8.85 1.12 0.17
C ARG A 8 -7.85 2.25 -0.04
N LEU A 9 -8.32 3.36 -0.57
CA LEU A 9 -7.57 4.59 -0.71
C LEU A 9 -8.40 5.71 -0.10
N THR A 10 -7.72 6.64 0.58
CA THR A 10 -8.39 7.80 1.14
C THR A 10 -7.85 9.06 0.48
N ASP A 11 -8.63 10.11 0.55
CA ASP A 11 -8.21 11.42 0.02
C ASP A 11 -7.25 12.14 0.97
N LYS A 12 -6.93 11.53 2.09
CA LYS A 12 -5.98 12.10 3.05
C LYS A 12 -4.54 11.68 2.78
N GLY A 13 -4.33 10.90 1.73
CA GLY A 13 -2.98 10.52 1.31
C GLY A 13 -2.48 9.20 1.90
N PHE A 14 -3.36 8.31 2.30
CA PHE A 14 -2.95 6.98 2.76
C PHE A 14 -3.95 5.93 2.27
N GLY A 15 -3.55 4.67 2.38
CA GLY A 15 -4.40 3.58 1.96
C GLY A 15 -4.04 2.29 2.65
N PHE A 16 -4.73 1.23 2.26
CA PHE A 16 -4.52 -0.10 2.82
C PHE A 16 -4.33 -1.10 1.69
N ILE A 17 -3.37 -2.00 1.89
CA ILE A 17 -3.08 -3.08 0.95
C ILE A 17 -3.45 -4.39 1.64
N GLU A 18 -4.30 -5.18 1.00
CA GLU A 18 -4.64 -6.51 1.51
C GLU A 18 -3.59 -7.50 1.00
N THR A 19 -2.85 -8.11 1.92
CA THR A 19 -1.79 -9.04 1.58
C THR A 19 -2.24 -10.50 1.64
N SER A 20 -3.25 -10.78 2.45
CA SER A 20 -3.87 -12.09 2.54
C SER A 20 -5.27 -11.87 3.09
N PRO A 21 -6.15 -12.86 2.97
CA PRO A 21 -7.51 -12.69 3.49
C PRO A 21 -7.50 -12.23 4.94
N GLY A 22 -8.11 -11.09 5.20
CA GLY A 22 -8.21 -10.53 6.53
C GLY A 22 -7.00 -9.79 7.05
N LYS A 23 -5.95 -9.61 6.22
CA LYS A 23 -4.76 -8.89 6.67
C LYS A 23 -4.51 -7.66 5.79
N ASP A 24 -4.65 -6.50 6.39
CA ASP A 24 -4.44 -5.22 5.72
C ASP A 24 -3.18 -4.55 6.25
N ILE A 25 -2.43 -3.92 5.34
CA ILE A 25 -1.23 -3.19 5.70
C ILE A 25 -1.41 -1.74 5.26
N PHE A 26 -1.13 -0.83 6.18
CA PHE A 26 -1.21 0.60 5.95
C PHE A 26 -0.04 1.05 5.06
N PHE A 27 -0.31 2.00 4.16
CA PHE A 27 0.76 2.71 3.45
C PHE A 27 0.38 4.17 3.28
N HIS A 28 1.40 5.02 3.25
CA HIS A 28 1.24 6.46 3.06
C HIS A 28 1.64 6.83 1.64
N MET A 29 1.13 7.95 1.14
CA MET A 29 1.44 8.39 -0.22
C MET A 29 2.95 8.57 -0.43
N SER A 30 3.68 8.92 0.62
CA SER A 30 5.13 9.06 0.52
C SER A 30 5.84 7.74 0.26
N ALA A 31 5.18 6.61 0.48
CA ALA A 31 5.75 5.30 0.24
C ALA A 31 5.55 4.82 -1.20
N VAL A 32 4.76 5.52 -1.99
CA VAL A 32 4.48 5.14 -3.37
C VAL A 32 5.61 5.59 -4.26
N GLN A 33 6.10 4.70 -5.11
CA GLN A 33 7.20 5.00 -6.02
C GLN A 33 6.81 4.64 -7.45
N GLY A 34 7.37 5.39 -8.39
CA GLY A 34 7.15 5.13 -9.80
C GLY A 34 5.87 5.69 -10.36
N VAL A 35 4.88 5.93 -9.54
CA VAL A 35 3.60 6.54 -9.93
C VAL A 35 3.14 7.44 -8.80
N ARG A 36 2.15 8.25 -9.08
CA ARG A 36 1.55 9.09 -8.05
C ARG A 36 0.52 8.30 -7.27
N PHE A 37 0.35 8.66 -6.01
CA PHE A 37 -0.69 8.06 -5.17
C PHE A 37 -2.06 8.16 -5.86
N GLU A 38 -2.30 9.28 -6.55
CA GLU A 38 -3.58 9.53 -7.23
C GLU A 38 -3.83 8.57 -8.38
N ASP A 39 -2.78 7.96 -8.92
CA ASP A 39 -2.90 7.02 -10.03
C ASP A 39 -3.23 5.61 -9.56
N LEU A 40 -3.18 5.37 -8.27
CA LEU A 40 -3.53 4.07 -7.70
C LEU A 40 -5.03 3.94 -7.61
N LYS A 41 -5.51 2.71 -7.75
CA LYS A 41 -6.94 2.44 -7.72
C LYS A 41 -7.24 1.25 -6.83
N GLN A 42 -8.43 1.25 -6.27
CA GLN A 42 -8.93 0.13 -5.50
C GLN A 42 -8.95 -1.12 -6.38
N GLY A 43 -8.45 -2.22 -5.84
CA GLY A 43 -8.38 -3.48 -6.58
C GLY A 43 -7.11 -3.66 -7.39
N GLN A 44 -6.24 -2.66 -7.44
CA GLN A 44 -4.99 -2.75 -8.20
C GLN A 44 -3.96 -3.58 -7.44
N ARG A 45 -3.23 -4.42 -8.17
CA ARG A 45 -2.13 -5.20 -7.59
C ARG A 45 -0.88 -4.33 -7.49
N VAL A 46 -0.19 -4.46 -6.38
CA VAL A 46 1.03 -3.71 -6.12
C VAL A 46 2.07 -4.61 -5.47
N SER A 47 3.33 -4.26 -5.63
CA SER A 47 4.41 -4.85 -4.84
C SER A 47 4.88 -3.82 -3.82
N PHE A 48 5.38 -4.30 -2.69
CA PHE A 48 5.82 -3.40 -1.64
C PHE A 48 6.80 -4.12 -0.72
N THR A 49 7.48 -3.35 0.12
CA THR A 49 8.34 -3.88 1.18
C THR A 49 7.64 -3.64 2.50
N GLU A 50 7.42 -4.72 3.26
CA GLU A 50 6.81 -4.61 4.57
C GLU A 50 7.83 -4.10 5.57
N ALA A 51 7.45 -3.12 6.37
CA ALA A 51 8.30 -2.55 7.41
C ALA A 51 7.50 -2.39 8.69
N MET A 52 8.20 -2.33 9.81
CA MET A 52 7.56 -2.07 11.10
C MET A 52 7.70 -0.60 11.45
N GLY A 53 6.59 0.03 11.73
CA GLY A 53 6.55 1.42 12.18
C GLY A 53 6.08 1.51 13.62
N PRO A 54 6.04 2.73 14.18
CA PRO A 54 5.58 2.94 15.55
C PRO A 54 4.15 2.48 15.79
N LYS A 55 3.34 2.46 14.73
CA LYS A 55 1.93 2.08 14.83
C LYS A 55 1.66 0.67 14.34
N GLY A 56 2.70 -0.10 13.98
CA GLY A 56 2.56 -1.45 13.48
C GLY A 56 3.10 -1.60 12.07
N PRO A 57 2.75 -2.69 11.39
CA PRO A 57 3.26 -2.94 10.03
C PRO A 57 2.80 -1.87 9.05
N LYS A 58 3.71 -1.49 8.15
CA LYS A 58 3.39 -0.56 7.07
C LYS A 58 4.08 -1.03 5.80
N ALA A 59 3.59 -0.57 4.67
CA ALA A 59 4.18 -0.87 3.37
C ALA A 59 5.04 0.30 2.92
N GLU A 60 6.21 -0.02 2.35
CA GLU A 60 7.11 0.96 1.76
C GLU A 60 7.43 0.54 0.34
N ASN A 61 7.92 1.47 -0.47
CA ASN A 61 8.29 1.20 -1.86
C ASN A 61 7.15 0.56 -2.63
N VAL A 62 5.95 1.12 -2.48
CA VAL A 62 4.75 0.59 -3.12
C VAL A 62 4.79 0.92 -4.60
N LYS A 63 4.66 -0.10 -5.44
CA LYS A 63 4.66 0.06 -6.89
C LYS A 63 3.57 -0.79 -7.51
N PRO A 64 2.90 -0.30 -8.56
CA PRO A 64 1.97 -1.15 -9.29
C PRO A 64 2.72 -2.27 -10.01
N ILE A 65 2.07 -3.41 -10.08
CA ILE A 65 2.62 -4.55 -10.81
C ILE A 65 1.98 -4.62 -12.18
#